data_fef18d898ea310307da2bd605aa35176
#
_entry.id   fef18d898ea310307da2bd605aa35176
#
_cell.length_a   1.000
_cell.length_b   1.000
_cell.length_c   1.000
_cell.angle_alpha   90.00
_cell.angle_beta   90.00
_cell.angle_gamma   90.00
#
_symmetry.space_group_name_H-M   'P 1'
#
loop_
_entity.id
_entity.type
_entity.pdbx_description
1 polymer ?
#
loop_
_entity_poly.entity_id
_entity_poly.type
_entity_poly.pdbx_seq_one_letter_code
_entity_poly.pdbx_strand_id
1 'polypeptide(L)'
;MMKKLVALLAILLSFAMIATACGSDDDDSSSSSSSESSSSAAEETEEAEEAPAEEEAEEAEEAPAEEEAEEEAEPEPEPVEERTASEIGVTADTISIAVIVADLQGLIDIGYPLPAALSTDHLSERITKYFDIWNAAGGINGRTVEGVQITWNPLDPSTMENACIEATLDNEVFMAVNASGFNQTFIPCFTEDNDTTFFYGEVAPQLMIDAAPDRLFSLNPPSEVAGEAGAELIVAQGIIPEGSKVGILSSNNPAIGAAGDAATAVLEAAGYTTTTIEVNTLSGDNAAANAEGGAAVSQFTAEGVDHVFVILPFIYAAGFWGEVGALSPSWERTILDSASSNCTPFGASRTDPAANNAICVTSYDSYASNDGGVDEDDAFEAECRQQFVDFFPIFEGQSNRGVASGEVGLETADGELLNSDYPPGECTMAYLMEIALTNAGVNPTRDSFAAAMKEISGPQAFRSNGEGAFGPDKNYYSTQMQAVRFQVTPNDTSRGADGSFDGCPAPTNCWIPVTGEWFAID
;
A
#
# COMPACT_ATOMS: atom_id res chain seq x y z
N MET A 1 17.33 -35.74 1.83
CA MET A 1 18.27 -34.70 2.32
C MET A 1 19.05 -34.03 1.19
N MET A 2 19.70 -34.74 0.26
CA MET A 2 20.49 -34.10 -0.82
C MET A 2 19.67 -33.24 -1.81
N LYS A 3 18.42 -33.58 -2.12
CA LYS A 3 17.57 -32.78 -3.03
C LYS A 3 17.10 -31.45 -2.40
N LYS A 4 16.89 -31.40 -1.08
CA LYS A 4 16.55 -30.16 -0.36
C LYS A 4 17.76 -29.23 -0.27
N LEU A 5 18.97 -29.77 -0.14
CA LEU A 5 20.21 -28.98 -0.11
C LEU A 5 20.52 -28.31 -1.46
N VAL A 6 20.18 -28.96 -2.56
CA VAL A 6 20.41 -28.44 -3.92
C VAL A 6 19.40 -27.32 -4.23
N ALA A 7 18.15 -27.42 -3.78
CA ALA A 7 17.15 -26.35 -3.90
C ALA A 7 17.53 -25.13 -3.06
N LEU A 8 18.02 -25.32 -1.84
CA LEU A 8 18.53 -24.24 -0.98
C LEU A 8 19.75 -23.54 -1.61
N LEU A 9 20.63 -24.30 -2.25
CA LEU A 9 21.81 -23.74 -2.93
C LEU A 9 21.44 -22.95 -4.19
N ALA A 10 20.38 -23.33 -4.90
CA ALA A 10 19.90 -22.62 -6.08
C ALA A 10 19.25 -21.27 -5.70
N ILE A 11 18.52 -21.23 -4.60
CA ILE A 11 17.93 -19.98 -4.05
C ILE A 11 19.03 -19.06 -3.51
N LEU A 12 20.03 -19.58 -2.82
CA LEU A 12 21.18 -18.81 -2.35
C LEU A 12 22.05 -18.26 -3.49
N LEU A 13 22.13 -18.97 -4.63
CA LEU A 13 22.88 -18.47 -5.79
C LEU A 13 22.14 -17.37 -6.55
N SER A 14 20.81 -17.38 -6.57
CA SER A 14 20.04 -16.32 -7.24
C SER A 14 20.08 -14.99 -6.46
N PHE A 15 20.18 -15.03 -5.14
CA PHE A 15 20.35 -13.82 -4.32
C PHE A 15 21.80 -13.33 -4.22
N ALA A 16 22.78 -14.23 -4.33
CA ALA A 16 24.19 -13.85 -4.30
C ALA A 16 24.67 -13.08 -5.55
N MET A 17 23.94 -13.16 -6.68
CA MET A 17 24.26 -12.36 -7.87
C MET A 17 23.80 -10.91 -7.79
N ILE A 18 22.90 -10.58 -6.86
CA ILE A 18 22.45 -9.20 -6.64
C ILE A 18 23.41 -8.42 -5.73
N ALA A 19 24.21 -9.11 -4.92
CA ALA A 19 25.13 -8.49 -3.96
C ALA A 19 26.55 -8.18 -4.49
N THR A 20 26.87 -8.50 -5.76
CA THR A 20 28.25 -8.37 -6.31
C THR A 20 28.43 -7.24 -7.32
N ALA A 21 27.50 -6.28 -7.43
CA ALA A 21 27.65 -5.14 -8.35
C ALA A 21 28.16 -3.84 -7.68
N CYS A 22 28.66 -3.87 -6.44
CA CYS A 22 29.37 -2.74 -5.84
C CYS A 22 30.70 -3.23 -5.27
N GLY A 23 31.75 -3.18 -6.08
CA GLY A 23 33.14 -3.39 -5.71
C GLY A 23 33.97 -2.17 -6.00
N SER A 24 34.38 -1.56 -4.96
CA SER A 24 35.62 -0.80 -4.66
C SER A 24 36.47 -0.29 -5.80
N ASP A 25 36.85 0.96 -5.67
CA ASP A 25 38.28 1.29 -5.70
C ASP A 25 38.58 2.49 -4.77
N ASP A 26 39.54 2.23 -3.87
CA ASP A 26 40.23 3.20 -3.04
C ASP A 26 41.03 4.20 -3.89
N ASP A 27 41.06 5.47 -3.50
CA ASP A 27 42.33 6.14 -3.31
C ASP A 27 42.21 7.51 -2.61
N ASP A 28 43.09 7.67 -1.66
CA ASP A 28 43.46 8.80 -0.84
C ASP A 28 43.51 10.17 -1.52
N SER A 29 43.07 11.22 -0.83
CA SER A 29 43.96 12.28 -0.38
C SER A 29 43.25 13.43 0.34
N SER A 30 43.79 13.69 1.50
CA SER A 30 43.65 14.82 2.41
C SER A 30 43.66 16.20 1.75
N SER A 31 42.85 17.14 2.25
CA SER A 31 43.36 18.37 2.82
C SER A 31 42.29 19.28 3.43
N SER A 32 42.56 19.66 4.62
CA SER A 32 42.00 20.67 5.48
C SER A 32 41.86 22.06 4.85
N SER A 33 40.83 22.81 5.20
CA SER A 33 41.01 24.17 5.74
C SER A 33 39.70 24.75 6.30
N SER A 34 39.84 25.22 7.49
CA SER A 34 38.99 26.04 8.33
C SER A 34 38.79 27.46 7.81
N SER A 35 37.67 28.09 8.14
CA SER A 35 37.54 29.47 8.66
C SER A 35 36.03 29.75 8.83
N GLU A 36 35.58 29.84 10.03
CA GLU A 36 35.35 31.00 10.93
C GLU A 36 34.53 32.16 10.34
N SER A 37 33.37 32.30 10.97
CA SER A 37 32.79 33.48 11.64
C SER A 37 32.21 34.60 10.78
N SER A 38 31.02 35.02 11.03
CA SER A 38 30.68 36.11 11.95
C SER A 38 29.18 36.45 11.92
N SER A 39 28.68 36.56 13.11
CA SER A 39 27.57 37.28 13.66
C SER A 39 27.24 38.63 13.04
N SER A 40 25.97 39.00 12.98
CA SER A 40 25.53 40.28 13.56
C SER A 40 24.00 40.28 13.78
N ALA A 41 23.70 40.82 14.93
CA ALA A 41 22.40 40.96 15.56
C ALA A 41 21.77 42.33 15.22
N ALA A 42 20.55 42.47 15.75
CA ALA A 42 19.76 43.69 16.05
C ALA A 42 18.87 44.18 14.89
N GLU A 43 17.68 44.62 15.08
CA GLU A 43 17.07 45.34 16.22
C GLU A 43 15.54 45.35 16.08
N GLU A 44 14.91 45.45 17.22
CA GLU A 44 13.52 45.71 17.50
C GLU A 44 12.94 46.94 16.80
N THR A 45 11.63 46.95 16.58
CA THR A 45 10.78 48.12 16.97
C THR A 45 9.34 47.67 17.20
N GLU A 46 8.93 47.91 18.44
CA GLU A 46 7.52 48.04 18.90
C GLU A 46 6.85 49.23 18.21
N GLU A 47 5.55 49.15 17.99
CA GLU A 47 4.65 50.23 18.36
C GLU A 47 3.20 49.75 18.44
N ALA A 48 2.59 50.20 19.49
CA ALA A 48 1.32 49.95 20.11
C ALA A 48 0.20 50.89 19.60
N GLU A 49 -0.99 50.65 20.20
CA GLU A 49 -2.17 51.55 20.30
C GLU A 49 -3.14 51.52 19.11
N GLU A 50 -4.42 51.42 19.26
CA GLU A 50 -5.38 51.94 20.24
C GLU A 50 -6.74 51.23 20.12
N ALA A 51 -7.41 51.01 21.24
CA ALA A 51 -8.86 50.90 21.30
C ALA A 51 -9.45 52.32 21.54
N PRO A 52 -10.68 52.62 21.15
CA PRO A 52 -11.78 52.82 22.10
C PRO A 52 -13.16 52.45 21.49
N ALA A 53 -14.27 52.41 22.10
CA ALA A 53 -14.90 52.89 23.31
C ALA A 53 -16.33 52.30 23.35
N GLU A 54 -16.83 52.20 24.52
CA GLU A 54 -18.18 51.87 24.94
C GLU A 54 -19.25 52.80 24.35
N GLU A 55 -20.45 52.26 24.12
CA GLU A 55 -21.70 53.04 24.24
C GLU A 55 -22.78 52.20 24.95
N GLU A 56 -23.12 52.66 26.14
CA GLU A 56 -24.30 52.28 26.91
C GLU A 56 -25.57 52.90 26.29
N ALA A 57 -26.68 52.20 26.36
CA ALA A 57 -28.02 52.75 26.51
C ALA A 57 -29.03 51.72 27.00
N GLU A 58 -29.35 51.77 28.24
CA GLU A 58 -30.62 52.08 28.92
C GLU A 58 -31.82 51.16 28.68
N GLU A 59 -32.19 50.62 29.79
CA GLU A 59 -33.42 50.07 30.36
C GLU A 59 -34.74 50.33 29.64
N ALA A 60 -35.56 49.26 29.56
CA ALA A 60 -36.99 49.34 29.81
C ALA A 60 -37.47 48.06 30.50
N GLU A 61 -37.85 48.22 31.77
CA GLU A 61 -38.63 47.28 32.57
C GLU A 61 -39.99 47.00 31.92
N GLU A 62 -40.34 45.75 31.73
CA GLU A 62 -41.73 45.27 31.78
C GLU A 62 -41.82 44.01 32.61
N ALA A 63 -42.75 43.97 33.52
CA ALA A 63 -43.00 43.03 34.59
C ALA A 63 -43.57 41.65 34.05
N PRO A 64 -43.46 40.59 34.85
CA PRO A 64 -43.61 39.22 34.40
C PRO A 64 -45.07 38.75 34.30
N ALA A 65 -45.38 38.06 33.20
CA ALA A 65 -46.50 37.14 33.15
C ALA A 65 -46.03 35.79 33.68
N GLU A 66 -46.63 35.30 34.73
CA GLU A 66 -46.52 33.94 35.19
C GLU A 66 -47.12 33.02 34.12
N GLU A 67 -46.25 32.38 33.32
CA GLU A 67 -46.60 31.20 32.55
C GLU A 67 -46.22 29.97 33.39
N GLU A 68 -47.23 29.20 33.78
CA GLU A 68 -47.05 27.87 34.36
C GLU A 68 -46.23 27.05 33.38
N ALA A 69 -44.98 26.75 33.72
CA ALA A 69 -44.16 25.80 33.00
C ALA A 69 -44.78 24.42 33.21
N GLU A 70 -45.41 23.87 32.18
CA GLU A 70 -45.59 22.42 32.05
C GLU A 70 -44.18 21.80 32.08
N GLU A 71 -43.91 21.06 33.13
CA GLU A 71 -42.72 20.23 33.31
C GLU A 71 -42.74 19.20 32.20
N GLU A 72 -42.10 19.48 31.04
CA GLU A 72 -41.81 18.47 30.01
C GLU A 72 -41.03 17.33 30.69
N ALA A 73 -41.67 16.19 30.83
CA ALA A 73 -41.01 14.99 31.31
C ALA A 73 -39.77 14.74 30.47
N GLU A 74 -38.58 14.74 31.10
CA GLU A 74 -37.35 14.31 30.46
C GLU A 74 -37.62 12.95 29.79
N PRO A 75 -37.25 12.77 28.50
CA PRO A 75 -37.44 11.50 27.81
C PRO A 75 -36.73 10.42 28.62
N GLU A 76 -37.44 9.33 28.92
CA GLU A 76 -36.84 8.15 29.55
C GLU A 76 -35.61 7.75 28.71
N PRO A 77 -34.46 7.52 29.33
CA PRO A 77 -33.25 7.08 28.60
C PRO A 77 -33.60 5.81 27.82
N GLU A 78 -33.29 5.83 26.53
CA GLU A 78 -33.45 4.66 25.68
C GLU A 78 -32.72 3.46 26.34
N PRO A 79 -33.32 2.25 26.29
CA PRO A 79 -32.69 1.08 26.89
C PRO A 79 -31.32 0.87 26.23
N VAL A 80 -30.27 0.89 27.02
CA VAL A 80 -28.93 0.58 26.58
C VAL A 80 -28.93 -0.89 26.10
N GLU A 81 -28.64 -1.11 24.83
CA GLU A 81 -28.56 -2.44 24.25
C GLU A 81 -27.46 -3.24 24.97
N GLU A 82 -27.81 -4.42 25.47
CA GLU A 82 -26.85 -5.30 26.13
C GLU A 82 -25.90 -5.94 25.11
N ARG A 83 -24.62 -5.94 25.45
CA ARG A 83 -23.59 -6.64 24.67
C ARG A 83 -23.73 -8.15 24.84
N THR A 84 -23.76 -8.87 23.74
CA THR A 84 -23.91 -10.33 23.70
C THR A 84 -22.81 -10.99 22.85
N ALA A 85 -22.70 -12.30 22.93
CA ALA A 85 -21.93 -13.07 21.94
C ALA A 85 -22.78 -13.19 20.67
N SER A 86 -22.63 -12.21 19.77
CA SER A 86 -23.49 -12.05 18.59
C SER A 86 -23.02 -12.81 17.36
N GLU A 87 -21.74 -13.17 17.33
CA GLU A 87 -21.11 -13.84 16.19
C GLU A 87 -19.88 -14.66 16.69
N ILE A 88 -19.37 -15.56 15.83
CA ILE A 88 -18.06 -16.21 16.07
C ILE A 88 -17.00 -15.11 16.20
N GLY A 89 -16.13 -15.23 17.23
CA GLY A 89 -15.11 -14.25 17.54
C GLY A 89 -15.61 -12.98 18.26
N VAL A 90 -16.92 -12.90 18.59
CA VAL A 90 -17.51 -11.81 19.37
C VAL A 90 -18.06 -12.34 20.68
N THR A 91 -17.59 -11.80 21.79
CA THR A 91 -18.15 -12.05 23.14
C THR A 91 -18.82 -10.77 23.66
N ALA A 92 -19.38 -10.80 24.86
CA ALA A 92 -19.85 -9.58 25.51
C ALA A 92 -18.75 -8.55 25.76
N ASP A 93 -17.49 -8.98 25.87
CA ASP A 93 -16.38 -8.15 26.29
C ASP A 93 -15.28 -7.99 25.21
N THR A 94 -15.23 -8.87 24.20
CA THR A 94 -14.14 -8.89 23.22
C THR A 94 -14.62 -9.06 21.79
N ILE A 95 -13.78 -8.59 20.84
CA ILE A 95 -13.81 -8.92 19.41
C ILE A 95 -12.42 -9.46 19.04
N SER A 96 -12.34 -10.67 18.49
CA SER A 96 -11.10 -11.34 18.10
C SER A 96 -10.83 -11.14 16.60
N ILE A 97 -9.65 -10.63 16.25
CA ILE A 97 -9.22 -10.38 14.88
C ILE A 97 -7.89 -11.08 14.62
N ALA A 98 -7.83 -11.95 13.61
CA ALA A 98 -6.57 -12.54 13.18
C ALA A 98 -5.74 -11.52 12.38
N VAL A 99 -4.47 -11.36 12.76
CA VAL A 99 -3.47 -10.59 12.01
C VAL A 99 -2.55 -11.59 11.33
N ILE A 100 -2.71 -11.75 10.02
CA ILE A 100 -1.98 -12.72 9.20
C ILE A 100 -0.67 -12.10 8.74
N VAL A 101 0.46 -12.69 9.12
CA VAL A 101 1.81 -12.20 8.79
C VAL A 101 2.72 -13.31 8.28
N ALA A 102 3.64 -12.94 7.41
CA ALA A 102 4.71 -13.84 7.00
C ALA A 102 5.71 -14.04 8.16
N ASP A 103 6.15 -15.29 8.39
CA ASP A 103 7.22 -15.60 9.35
C ASP A 103 8.59 -15.21 8.78
N LEU A 104 8.84 -13.90 8.73
CA LEU A 104 10.13 -13.37 8.29
C LEU A 104 11.19 -13.49 9.39
N GLN A 105 10.81 -13.58 10.67
CA GLN A 105 11.75 -13.85 11.75
C GLN A 105 12.42 -15.22 11.57
N GLY A 106 11.66 -16.24 11.16
CA GLY A 106 12.22 -17.55 10.83
C GLY A 106 13.27 -17.49 9.72
N LEU A 107 13.15 -16.57 8.76
CA LEU A 107 14.18 -16.31 7.75
C LEU A 107 15.41 -15.62 8.32
N ILE A 108 15.23 -14.62 9.18
CA ILE A 108 16.31 -13.92 9.89
C ILE A 108 17.12 -14.92 10.72
N ASP A 109 16.47 -15.77 11.47
CA ASP A 109 17.08 -16.77 12.37
C ASP A 109 17.95 -17.78 11.63
N ILE A 110 17.62 -18.10 10.38
CA ILE A 110 18.46 -18.98 9.52
C ILE A 110 19.53 -18.22 8.74
N GLY A 111 19.70 -16.92 9.02
CA GLY A 111 20.75 -16.08 8.46
C GLY A 111 20.40 -15.40 7.14
N TYR A 112 19.13 -15.26 6.82
CA TYR A 112 18.71 -14.44 5.69
C TYR A 112 18.95 -12.97 6.03
N PRO A 113 19.53 -12.17 5.14
CA PRO A 113 19.87 -10.77 5.42
C PRO A 113 18.62 -9.88 5.31
N LEU A 114 17.64 -10.09 6.19
CA LEU A 114 16.47 -9.25 6.32
C LEU A 114 16.65 -8.33 7.52
N PRO A 115 16.21 -7.08 7.43
CA PRO A 115 16.28 -6.15 8.54
C PRO A 115 15.33 -6.56 9.68
N ALA A 116 15.69 -6.22 10.90
CA ALA A 116 14.88 -6.50 12.09
C ALA A 116 13.48 -5.88 12.05
N ALA A 117 13.33 -4.76 11.32
CA ALA A 117 12.04 -4.11 11.11
C ALA A 117 11.04 -4.95 10.29
N LEU A 118 11.50 -6.03 9.66
CA LEU A 118 10.66 -7.02 9.00
C LEU A 118 10.47 -8.29 9.83
N SER A 119 10.81 -8.28 11.12
CA SER A 119 10.51 -9.39 12.01
C SER A 119 9.00 -9.65 12.07
N THR A 120 8.63 -10.90 12.30
CA THR A 120 7.23 -11.32 12.36
C THR A 120 6.42 -10.50 13.38
N ASP A 121 7.01 -10.27 14.55
CA ASP A 121 6.37 -9.48 15.61
C ASP A 121 6.16 -8.03 15.16
N HIS A 122 7.15 -7.41 14.54
CA HIS A 122 7.07 -6.04 14.06
C HIS A 122 6.00 -5.86 12.98
N LEU A 123 5.89 -6.82 12.06
CA LEU A 123 4.82 -6.82 11.04
C LEU A 123 3.43 -6.94 11.68
N SER A 124 3.28 -7.76 12.71
CA SER A 124 2.04 -7.86 13.47
C SER A 124 1.72 -6.58 14.24
N GLU A 125 2.72 -5.98 14.87
CA GLU A 125 2.58 -4.74 15.64
C GLU A 125 2.07 -3.57 14.81
N ARG A 126 2.35 -3.51 13.51
CA ARG A 126 1.84 -2.47 12.60
C ARG A 126 0.31 -2.38 12.58
N ILE A 127 -0.38 -3.46 12.88
CA ILE A 127 -1.85 -3.51 13.00
C ILE A 127 -2.29 -3.51 14.46
N THR A 128 -1.68 -4.35 15.31
CA THR A 128 -2.15 -4.53 16.69
C THR A 128 -1.97 -3.29 17.55
N LYS A 129 -1.04 -2.40 17.22
CA LYS A 129 -0.88 -1.09 17.89
C LYS A 129 -2.12 -0.19 17.72
N TYR A 130 -2.84 -0.30 16.60
CA TYR A 130 -4.12 0.40 16.46
C TYR A 130 -5.18 -0.18 17.39
N PHE A 131 -5.20 -1.49 17.60
CA PHE A 131 -6.09 -2.12 18.58
C PHE A 131 -5.80 -1.62 20.00
N ASP A 132 -4.54 -1.39 20.34
CA ASP A 132 -4.15 -0.78 21.62
C ASP A 132 -4.71 0.64 21.78
N ILE A 133 -4.69 1.46 20.70
CA ILE A 133 -5.30 2.80 20.70
C ILE A 133 -6.80 2.70 20.94
N TRP A 134 -7.51 1.84 20.19
CA TRP A 134 -8.96 1.67 20.35
C TRP A 134 -9.31 1.19 21.76
N ASN A 135 -8.56 0.24 22.28
CA ASN A 135 -8.77 -0.30 23.64
C ASN A 135 -8.53 0.76 24.72
N ALA A 136 -7.50 1.62 24.54
CA ALA A 136 -7.23 2.72 25.46
C ALA A 136 -8.34 3.80 25.42
N ALA A 137 -9.01 3.95 24.29
CA ALA A 137 -10.17 4.84 24.13
C ALA A 137 -11.49 4.25 24.69
N GLY A 138 -11.47 3.00 25.19
CA GLY A 138 -12.65 2.33 25.75
C GLY A 138 -13.17 1.18 24.89
N GLY A 139 -12.42 0.79 23.86
CA GLY A 139 -12.74 -0.30 22.93
C GLY A 139 -13.81 0.07 21.91
N ILE A 140 -14.12 -0.87 21.04
CA ILE A 140 -15.17 -0.71 20.02
C ILE A 140 -16.53 -1.07 20.62
N ASN A 141 -17.41 -0.11 20.72
CA ASN A 141 -18.71 -0.25 21.38
C ASN A 141 -18.58 -0.87 22.80
N GLY A 142 -17.46 -0.53 23.50
CA GLY A 142 -17.16 -1.00 24.84
C GLY A 142 -16.59 -2.43 24.91
N ARG A 143 -16.19 -3.03 23.78
CA ARG A 143 -15.46 -4.30 23.71
C ARG A 143 -13.98 -4.05 23.46
N THR A 144 -13.15 -4.85 24.11
CA THR A 144 -11.72 -4.93 23.79
C THR A 144 -11.51 -5.65 22.47
N VAL A 145 -10.69 -5.09 21.60
CA VAL A 145 -10.25 -5.76 20.36
C VAL A 145 -8.99 -6.55 20.66
N GLU A 146 -9.03 -7.85 20.40
CA GLU A 146 -7.93 -8.78 20.62
C GLU A 146 -7.31 -9.19 19.29
N GLY A 147 -6.02 -8.88 19.09
CA GLY A 147 -5.26 -9.31 17.92
C GLY A 147 -4.69 -10.72 18.13
N VAL A 148 -5.04 -11.64 17.23
CA VAL A 148 -4.46 -13.00 17.20
C VAL A 148 -3.44 -13.04 16.06
N GLN A 149 -2.15 -13.06 16.41
CA GLN A 149 -1.10 -13.18 15.41
C GLN A 149 -1.09 -14.60 14.85
N ILE A 150 -1.27 -14.70 13.52
CA ILE A 150 -1.21 -15.95 12.77
C ILE A 150 -0.08 -15.86 11.76
N THR A 151 0.80 -16.85 11.73
CA THR A 151 1.98 -16.83 10.88
C THR A 151 1.94 -17.89 9.80
N TRP A 152 2.53 -17.58 8.65
CA TRP A 152 2.78 -18.54 7.58
C TRP A 152 4.24 -18.47 7.15
N ASN A 153 4.78 -19.61 6.68
CA ASN A 153 6.20 -19.70 6.31
C ASN A 153 6.41 -19.38 4.81
N PRO A 154 7.09 -18.28 4.45
CA PRO A 154 7.34 -17.93 3.04
C PRO A 154 8.12 -18.97 2.25
N LEU A 155 8.87 -19.86 2.93
CA LEU A 155 9.57 -20.97 2.29
C LEU A 155 8.69 -22.20 2.07
N ASP A 156 7.50 -22.23 2.65
CA ASP A 156 6.52 -23.32 2.50
C ASP A 156 5.11 -22.73 2.38
N PRO A 157 4.69 -22.33 1.17
CA PRO A 157 3.36 -21.73 0.95
C PRO A 157 2.19 -22.59 1.42
N SER A 158 2.36 -23.91 1.57
CA SER A 158 1.30 -24.78 2.09
C SER A 158 0.92 -24.45 3.54
N THR A 159 1.76 -23.71 4.25
CA THR A 159 1.46 -23.23 5.61
C THR A 159 0.39 -22.13 5.64
N MET A 160 0.07 -21.51 4.51
CA MET A 160 -1.03 -20.55 4.42
C MET A 160 -2.40 -21.21 4.66
N GLU A 161 -2.58 -22.46 4.20
CA GLU A 161 -3.79 -23.24 4.51
C GLU A 161 -3.89 -23.49 6.02
N ASN A 162 -2.77 -23.81 6.67
CA ASN A 162 -2.73 -23.97 8.13
C ASN A 162 -3.06 -22.65 8.84
N ALA A 163 -2.58 -21.51 8.34
CA ALA A 163 -2.89 -20.20 8.89
C ALA A 163 -4.40 -19.89 8.82
N CYS A 164 -5.06 -20.29 7.73
CA CYS A 164 -6.52 -20.18 7.64
C CYS A 164 -7.22 -21.05 8.71
N ILE A 165 -6.84 -22.32 8.83
CA ILE A 165 -7.41 -23.24 9.82
C ILE A 165 -7.19 -22.71 11.23
N GLU A 166 -5.98 -22.28 11.55
CA GLU A 166 -5.63 -21.73 12.85
C GLU A 166 -6.48 -20.49 13.19
N ALA A 167 -6.68 -19.58 12.24
CA ALA A 167 -7.50 -18.39 12.44
C ALA A 167 -8.98 -18.74 12.63
N THR A 168 -9.53 -19.56 11.73
CA THR A 168 -10.98 -19.73 11.59
C THR A 168 -11.55 -20.83 12.48
N LEU A 169 -10.82 -21.93 12.69
CA LEU A 169 -11.29 -23.10 13.44
C LEU A 169 -10.67 -23.22 14.82
N ASP A 170 -9.38 -22.90 14.99
CA ASP A 170 -8.72 -23.06 16.29
C ASP A 170 -8.92 -21.82 17.18
N ASN A 171 -8.86 -20.61 16.60
CA ASN A 171 -9.06 -19.36 17.33
C ASN A 171 -10.45 -18.75 17.11
N GLU A 172 -11.26 -19.29 16.20
CA GLU A 172 -12.65 -18.84 15.97
C GLU A 172 -12.76 -17.32 15.88
N VAL A 173 -11.91 -16.66 15.05
CA VAL A 173 -11.86 -15.20 14.95
C VAL A 173 -13.09 -14.61 14.25
N PHE A 174 -13.42 -13.36 14.57
CA PHE A 174 -14.49 -12.62 13.90
C PHE A 174 -14.13 -12.30 12.44
N MET A 175 -12.90 -11.82 12.24
CA MET A 175 -12.36 -11.51 10.92
C MET A 175 -10.85 -11.72 10.89
N ALA A 176 -10.28 -11.73 9.70
CA ALA A 176 -8.85 -11.73 9.48
C ALA A 176 -8.41 -10.51 8.66
N VAL A 177 -7.21 -10.01 8.96
CA VAL A 177 -6.56 -8.93 8.22
C VAL A 177 -5.16 -9.38 7.81
N ASN A 178 -4.77 -9.05 6.58
CA ASN A 178 -3.44 -9.35 6.08
C ASN A 178 -2.53 -8.13 6.26
N ALA A 179 -1.49 -8.27 7.07
CA ALA A 179 -0.49 -7.24 7.31
C ALA A 179 0.77 -7.38 6.43
N SER A 180 0.98 -8.51 5.77
CA SER A 180 2.13 -8.74 4.89
C SER A 180 1.95 -9.95 4.00
N GLY A 181 2.21 -9.77 2.70
CA GLY A 181 2.28 -10.75 1.62
C GLY A 181 1.54 -12.08 1.86
N PHE A 182 0.34 -12.22 1.35
CA PHE A 182 -0.43 -13.45 1.45
C PHE A 182 -0.89 -13.87 0.05
N ASN A 183 -0.69 -15.12 -0.31
CA ASN A 183 -1.10 -15.57 -1.63
C ASN A 183 -2.63 -15.67 -1.72
N GLN A 184 -3.20 -14.94 -2.66
CA GLN A 184 -4.65 -14.85 -2.87
C GLN A 184 -5.35 -16.20 -3.05
N THR A 185 -4.67 -17.24 -3.50
CA THR A 185 -5.25 -18.58 -3.69
C THR A 185 -5.77 -19.21 -2.40
N PHE A 186 -5.37 -18.70 -1.23
CA PHE A 186 -5.84 -19.17 0.08
C PHE A 186 -6.98 -18.32 0.68
N ILE A 187 -7.35 -17.20 0.04
CA ILE A 187 -8.45 -16.35 0.50
C ILE A 187 -9.78 -17.14 0.58
N PRO A 188 -10.15 -17.99 -0.38
CA PRO A 188 -11.39 -18.77 -0.33
C PRO A 188 -11.54 -19.62 0.94
N CYS A 189 -10.44 -20.11 1.51
CA CYS A 189 -10.50 -20.82 2.80
C CYS A 189 -11.11 -19.97 3.91
N PHE A 190 -10.82 -18.67 3.97
CA PHE A 190 -11.43 -17.76 4.94
C PHE A 190 -12.87 -17.43 4.55
N THR A 191 -13.07 -16.97 3.31
CA THR A 191 -14.27 -16.27 2.90
C THR A 191 -15.40 -17.21 2.44
N GLU A 192 -15.07 -18.33 1.78
CA GLU A 192 -16.04 -19.28 1.24
C GLU A 192 -16.19 -20.51 2.13
N ASP A 193 -15.07 -21.13 2.57
CA ASP A 193 -15.14 -22.38 3.33
C ASP A 193 -15.51 -22.15 4.81
N ASN A 194 -15.09 -21.02 5.41
CA ASN A 194 -15.31 -20.70 6.82
C ASN A 194 -16.13 -19.43 7.08
N ASP A 195 -16.74 -18.85 6.04
CA ASP A 195 -17.62 -17.66 6.14
C ASP A 195 -17.00 -16.50 6.96
N THR A 196 -15.66 -16.38 6.95
CA THR A 196 -14.92 -15.41 7.76
C THR A 196 -14.55 -14.21 6.91
N THR A 197 -14.84 -12.99 7.38
CA THR A 197 -14.45 -11.77 6.68
C THR A 197 -12.93 -11.66 6.61
N PHE A 198 -12.43 -11.37 5.42
CA PHE A 198 -11.01 -11.15 5.16
C PHE A 198 -10.78 -9.76 4.57
N PHE A 199 -10.02 -8.93 5.28
CA PHE A 199 -9.60 -7.63 4.78
C PHE A 199 -8.20 -7.75 4.19
N TYR A 200 -8.12 -7.70 2.88
CA TYR A 200 -6.90 -7.97 2.13
C TYR A 200 -6.20 -6.68 1.72
N GLY A 201 -4.98 -6.47 2.18
CA GLY A 201 -4.19 -5.25 1.89
C GLY A 201 -3.63 -5.19 0.46
N GLU A 202 -3.68 -6.29 -0.29
CA GLU A 202 -3.14 -6.41 -1.64
C GLU A 202 -4.25 -6.50 -2.70
N VAL A 203 -3.95 -7.03 -3.87
CA VAL A 203 -4.88 -7.13 -5.01
C VAL A 203 -5.50 -8.52 -5.09
N ALA A 204 -6.83 -8.60 -5.05
CA ALA A 204 -7.58 -9.82 -5.28
C ALA A 204 -8.20 -9.84 -6.70
N PRO A 205 -8.35 -11.00 -7.35
CA PRO A 205 -9.16 -11.12 -8.57
C PRO A 205 -10.63 -10.81 -8.31
N GLN A 206 -11.31 -10.20 -9.29
CA GLN A 206 -12.74 -9.89 -9.19
C GLN A 206 -13.57 -11.13 -8.90
N LEU A 207 -13.22 -12.26 -9.51
CA LEU A 207 -13.94 -13.51 -9.29
C LEU A 207 -13.98 -13.96 -7.81
N MET A 208 -12.94 -13.65 -7.01
CA MET A 208 -12.93 -13.97 -5.57
C MET A 208 -13.82 -13.00 -4.78
N ILE A 209 -13.86 -11.74 -5.19
CA ILE A 209 -14.77 -10.75 -4.61
C ILE A 209 -16.22 -11.14 -4.92
N ASP A 210 -16.52 -11.53 -6.16
CA ASP A 210 -17.86 -11.96 -6.58
C ASP A 210 -18.32 -13.25 -5.88
N ALA A 211 -17.38 -14.15 -5.56
CA ALA A 211 -17.67 -15.37 -4.81
C ALA A 211 -18.00 -15.08 -3.34
N ALA A 212 -17.43 -14.02 -2.76
CA ALA A 212 -17.59 -13.66 -1.36
C ALA A 212 -17.83 -12.15 -1.15
N PRO A 213 -18.91 -11.57 -1.71
CA PRO A 213 -19.11 -10.12 -1.78
C PRO A 213 -19.33 -9.45 -0.41
N ASP A 214 -19.66 -10.23 0.64
CA ASP A 214 -19.83 -9.75 2.01
C ASP A 214 -18.73 -10.24 2.96
N ARG A 215 -17.67 -10.87 2.41
CA ARG A 215 -16.58 -11.44 3.20
C ARG A 215 -15.18 -11.01 2.75
N LEU A 216 -15.01 -10.58 1.50
CA LEU A 216 -13.72 -10.13 0.98
C LEU A 216 -13.75 -8.63 0.69
N PHE A 217 -12.88 -7.89 1.38
CA PHE A 217 -12.65 -6.46 1.14
C PHE A 217 -11.18 -6.20 0.84
N SER A 218 -10.88 -5.22 0.01
CA SER A 218 -9.51 -4.86 -0.40
C SER A 218 -9.29 -3.35 -0.39
N LEU A 219 -8.06 -2.90 -0.17
CA LEU A 219 -7.70 -1.50 -0.43
C LEU A 219 -7.56 -1.22 -1.92
N ASN A 220 -7.06 -2.19 -2.66
CA ASN A 220 -6.72 -2.04 -4.07
C ASN A 220 -7.86 -2.50 -4.98
N PRO A 221 -7.95 -1.93 -6.19
CA PRO A 221 -8.89 -2.43 -7.18
C PRO A 221 -8.56 -3.88 -7.55
N PRO A 222 -9.56 -4.69 -7.88
CA PRO A 222 -9.34 -6.02 -8.45
C PRO A 222 -8.44 -5.97 -9.66
N SER A 223 -7.75 -7.07 -9.94
CA SER A 223 -6.79 -7.15 -11.05
C SER A 223 -7.40 -6.77 -12.39
N GLU A 224 -8.61 -7.24 -12.65
CA GLU A 224 -9.37 -6.95 -13.88
C GLU A 224 -9.69 -5.46 -13.99
N VAL A 225 -10.19 -4.88 -12.91
CA VAL A 225 -10.53 -3.45 -12.84
C VAL A 225 -9.27 -2.59 -13.00
N ALA A 226 -8.16 -2.97 -12.35
CA ALA A 226 -6.88 -2.30 -12.54
C ALA A 226 -6.37 -2.40 -13.99
N GLY A 227 -6.56 -3.56 -14.62
CA GLY A 227 -6.22 -3.80 -16.03
C GLY A 227 -7.02 -2.92 -16.98
N GLU A 228 -8.32 -2.88 -16.80
CA GLU A 228 -9.27 -2.09 -17.57
C GLU A 228 -8.98 -0.59 -17.42
N ALA A 229 -9.05 -0.06 -16.19
CA ALA A 229 -8.84 1.35 -15.90
C ALA A 229 -7.43 1.83 -16.30
N GLY A 230 -6.41 0.99 -16.08
CA GLY A 230 -5.04 1.29 -16.50
C GLY A 230 -4.90 1.41 -18.02
N ALA A 231 -5.51 0.53 -18.78
CA ALA A 231 -5.49 0.60 -20.24
C ALA A 231 -6.31 1.78 -20.76
N GLU A 232 -7.46 2.08 -20.16
CA GLU A 232 -8.28 3.25 -20.49
C GLU A 232 -7.51 4.56 -20.24
N LEU A 233 -6.81 4.69 -19.11
CA LEU A 233 -5.96 5.84 -18.82
C LEU A 233 -4.87 6.01 -19.86
N ILE A 234 -4.19 4.92 -20.24
CA ILE A 234 -3.15 4.92 -21.29
C ILE A 234 -3.70 5.44 -22.60
N VAL A 235 -4.88 4.97 -23.00
CA VAL A 235 -5.57 5.39 -24.24
C VAL A 235 -5.99 6.86 -24.14
N ALA A 236 -6.64 7.25 -23.05
CA ALA A 236 -7.15 8.60 -22.85
C ALA A 236 -6.04 9.67 -22.83
N GLN A 237 -4.90 9.35 -22.24
CA GLN A 237 -3.76 10.28 -22.20
C GLN A 237 -2.83 10.17 -23.43
N GLY A 238 -3.11 9.25 -24.37
CA GLY A 238 -2.28 9.06 -25.54
C GLY A 238 -0.85 8.60 -25.23
N ILE A 239 -0.67 7.88 -24.14
CA ILE A 239 0.65 7.35 -23.72
C ILE A 239 1.18 6.37 -24.76
N ILE A 240 0.30 5.53 -25.31
CA ILE A 240 0.61 4.67 -26.45
C ILE A 240 0.06 5.36 -27.70
N PRO A 241 0.88 5.67 -28.71
CA PRO A 241 0.43 6.29 -29.95
C PRO A 241 -0.63 5.43 -30.66
N GLU A 242 -1.66 6.09 -31.21
CA GLU A 242 -2.75 5.43 -31.93
C GLU A 242 -2.21 4.57 -33.09
N GLY A 243 -2.73 3.34 -33.17
CA GLY A 243 -2.35 2.38 -34.23
C GLY A 243 -1.06 1.61 -33.94
N SER A 244 -0.44 1.80 -32.79
CA SER A 244 0.73 1.02 -32.36
C SER A 244 0.38 -0.47 -32.24
N LYS A 245 1.37 -1.33 -32.47
CA LYS A 245 1.32 -2.73 -32.11
C LYS A 245 1.82 -2.89 -30.68
N VAL A 246 0.99 -3.41 -29.78
CA VAL A 246 1.26 -3.51 -28.34
C VAL A 246 1.54 -4.95 -27.95
N GLY A 247 2.71 -5.19 -27.35
CA GLY A 247 3.04 -6.43 -26.64
C GLY A 247 2.49 -6.39 -25.22
N ILE A 248 1.81 -7.44 -24.79
CA ILE A 248 1.33 -7.60 -23.41
C ILE A 248 2.18 -8.67 -22.74
N LEU A 249 2.95 -8.30 -21.73
CA LEU A 249 3.70 -9.24 -20.90
C LEU A 249 2.90 -9.51 -19.62
N SER A 250 2.30 -10.68 -19.54
CA SER A 250 1.43 -11.11 -18.47
C SER A 250 1.89 -12.43 -17.84
N SER A 251 1.04 -13.08 -17.08
CA SER A 251 1.34 -14.32 -16.36
C SER A 251 0.16 -15.28 -16.39
N ASN A 252 0.46 -16.57 -16.26
CA ASN A 252 -0.55 -17.60 -16.03
C ASN A 252 -1.12 -17.62 -14.60
N ASN A 253 -0.68 -16.70 -13.71
CA ASN A 253 -1.36 -16.48 -12.44
C ASN A 253 -2.74 -15.87 -12.71
N PRO A 254 -3.84 -16.42 -12.14
CA PRO A 254 -5.18 -15.97 -12.45
C PRO A 254 -5.40 -14.46 -12.29
N ALA A 255 -4.87 -13.83 -11.24
CA ALA A 255 -5.02 -12.39 -11.04
C ALA A 255 -4.23 -11.57 -12.08
N ILE A 256 -2.97 -11.91 -12.31
CA ILE A 256 -2.13 -11.19 -13.28
C ILE A 256 -2.64 -11.41 -14.71
N GLY A 257 -3.05 -12.66 -15.02
CA GLY A 257 -3.64 -13.01 -16.31
C GLY A 257 -4.92 -12.21 -16.58
N ALA A 258 -5.81 -12.16 -15.60
CA ALA A 258 -7.06 -11.41 -15.71
C ALA A 258 -6.85 -9.90 -15.95
N ALA A 259 -5.86 -9.29 -15.29
CA ALA A 259 -5.47 -7.90 -15.58
C ALA A 259 -4.96 -7.74 -17.01
N GLY A 260 -4.17 -8.72 -17.51
CA GLY A 260 -3.69 -8.75 -18.88
C GLY A 260 -4.80 -8.87 -19.91
N ASP A 261 -5.76 -9.74 -19.66
CA ASP A 261 -6.93 -9.95 -20.53
C ASP A 261 -7.81 -8.69 -20.58
N ALA A 262 -8.10 -8.07 -19.45
CA ALA A 262 -8.87 -6.84 -19.37
C ALA A 262 -8.18 -5.68 -20.10
N ALA A 263 -6.89 -5.48 -19.87
CA ALA A 263 -6.11 -4.46 -20.58
C ALA A 263 -6.07 -4.71 -22.09
N THR A 264 -5.93 -5.97 -22.51
CA THR A 264 -5.95 -6.37 -23.93
C THR A 264 -7.28 -6.01 -24.57
N ALA A 265 -8.41 -6.32 -23.91
CA ALA A 265 -9.74 -6.02 -24.43
C ALA A 265 -9.95 -4.52 -24.68
N VAL A 266 -9.52 -3.66 -23.74
CA VAL A 266 -9.58 -2.20 -23.87
C VAL A 266 -8.74 -1.71 -25.05
N LEU A 267 -7.49 -2.14 -25.14
CA LEU A 267 -6.57 -1.74 -26.19
C LEU A 267 -7.09 -2.16 -27.58
N GLU A 268 -7.60 -3.38 -27.72
CA GLU A 268 -8.18 -3.86 -28.98
C GLU A 268 -9.45 -3.08 -29.36
N ALA A 269 -10.31 -2.78 -28.39
CA ALA A 269 -11.49 -1.95 -28.61
C ALA A 269 -11.14 -0.53 -29.05
N ALA A 270 -10.00 0.00 -28.60
CA ALA A 270 -9.44 1.29 -29.02
C ALA A 270 -8.69 1.24 -30.36
N GLY A 271 -8.61 0.05 -31.00
CA GLY A 271 -8.03 -0.11 -32.34
C GLY A 271 -6.54 -0.45 -32.36
N TYR A 272 -5.94 -0.78 -31.24
CA TYR A 272 -4.57 -1.30 -31.18
C TYR A 272 -4.52 -2.77 -31.63
N THR A 273 -3.37 -3.20 -32.14
CA THR A 273 -3.10 -4.62 -32.38
C THR A 273 -2.27 -5.15 -31.24
N THR A 274 -2.75 -6.19 -30.57
CA THR A 274 -2.09 -6.76 -29.39
C THR A 274 -1.41 -8.09 -29.69
N THR A 275 -0.41 -8.43 -28.90
CA THR A 275 0.21 -9.76 -28.84
C THR A 275 0.61 -10.04 -27.39
N THR A 276 0.16 -11.15 -26.83
CA THR A 276 0.38 -11.50 -25.42
C THR A 276 1.41 -12.60 -25.27
N ILE A 277 2.30 -12.42 -24.30
CA ILE A 277 3.23 -13.45 -23.82
C ILE A 277 2.96 -13.63 -22.33
N GLU A 278 2.67 -14.88 -21.94
CA GLU A 278 2.47 -15.26 -20.56
C GLU A 278 3.72 -15.90 -19.97
N VAL A 279 4.10 -15.46 -18.78
CA VAL A 279 5.19 -16.03 -17.97
C VAL A 279 4.60 -16.99 -16.94
N ASN A 280 5.22 -18.14 -16.76
CA ASN A 280 4.76 -19.11 -15.77
C ASN A 280 5.22 -18.75 -14.35
N THR A 281 4.40 -18.04 -13.62
CA THR A 281 4.65 -17.66 -12.22
C THR A 281 4.00 -18.62 -11.22
N LEU A 282 3.02 -19.45 -11.64
CA LEU A 282 2.35 -20.41 -10.76
C LEU A 282 3.26 -21.55 -10.29
N SER A 283 4.34 -21.81 -11.01
CA SER A 283 5.29 -22.86 -10.62
C SER A 283 6.06 -22.53 -9.34
N GLY A 284 6.09 -21.26 -8.91
CA GLY A 284 6.94 -20.77 -7.83
C GLY A 284 8.44 -20.78 -8.16
N ASP A 285 8.81 -21.10 -9.40
CA ASP A 285 10.20 -21.07 -9.89
C ASP A 285 10.52 -19.69 -10.47
N ASN A 286 10.94 -18.77 -9.60
CA ASN A 286 11.30 -17.41 -9.99
C ASN A 286 12.41 -17.35 -11.04
N ALA A 287 13.34 -18.30 -11.03
CA ALA A 287 14.42 -18.31 -12.01
C ALA A 287 13.90 -18.68 -13.40
N ALA A 288 12.99 -19.64 -13.50
CA ALA A 288 12.34 -20.00 -14.75
C ALA A 288 11.47 -18.85 -15.25
N ALA A 289 10.65 -18.25 -14.39
CA ALA A 289 9.80 -17.11 -14.74
C ALA A 289 10.62 -15.92 -15.27
N ASN A 290 11.73 -15.58 -14.62
CA ASN A 290 12.63 -14.53 -15.09
C ASN A 290 13.30 -14.88 -16.43
N ALA A 291 13.65 -16.15 -16.66
CA ALA A 291 14.20 -16.57 -17.95
C ALA A 291 13.16 -16.46 -19.08
N GLU A 292 11.90 -16.80 -18.83
CA GLU A 292 10.79 -16.62 -19.77
C GLU A 292 10.54 -15.15 -20.07
N GLY A 293 10.53 -14.27 -19.03
CA GLY A 293 10.43 -12.83 -19.18
C GLY A 293 11.54 -12.25 -20.05
N GLY A 294 12.79 -12.67 -19.84
CA GLY A 294 13.91 -12.27 -20.69
C GLY A 294 13.74 -12.73 -22.16
N ALA A 295 13.27 -13.96 -22.39
CA ALA A 295 13.00 -14.46 -23.73
C ALA A 295 11.91 -13.66 -24.46
N ALA A 296 10.93 -13.13 -23.74
CA ALA A 296 9.85 -12.30 -24.28
C ALA A 296 10.36 -11.04 -24.97
N VAL A 297 11.46 -10.44 -24.51
CA VAL A 297 12.08 -9.24 -25.15
C VAL A 297 12.45 -9.51 -26.61
N SER A 298 13.12 -10.65 -26.86
CA SER A 298 13.50 -11.06 -28.21
C SER A 298 12.29 -11.39 -29.06
N GLN A 299 11.25 -12.00 -28.49
CA GLN A 299 10.02 -12.34 -29.20
C GLN A 299 9.24 -11.06 -29.59
N PHE A 300 9.01 -10.12 -28.67
CA PHE A 300 8.36 -8.83 -28.98
C PHE A 300 9.12 -8.05 -30.06
N THR A 301 10.46 -8.06 -29.97
CA THR A 301 11.30 -7.42 -30.99
C THR A 301 11.14 -8.08 -32.37
N ALA A 302 11.11 -9.41 -32.43
CA ALA A 302 10.91 -10.15 -33.67
C ALA A 302 9.51 -9.94 -34.28
N GLU A 303 8.50 -9.77 -33.45
CA GLU A 303 7.13 -9.48 -33.86
C GLU A 303 6.92 -8.02 -34.29
N GLY A 304 7.89 -7.15 -34.01
CA GLY A 304 7.84 -5.74 -34.39
C GLY A 304 6.78 -4.98 -33.61
N VAL A 305 6.72 -5.15 -32.29
CA VAL A 305 5.88 -4.32 -31.42
C VAL A 305 6.46 -2.91 -31.32
N ASP A 306 5.60 -1.93 -31.16
CA ASP A 306 5.98 -0.53 -30.96
C ASP A 306 6.03 -0.15 -29.48
N HIS A 307 5.27 -0.87 -28.67
CA HIS A 307 5.14 -0.65 -27.23
C HIS A 307 4.94 -1.97 -26.49
N VAL A 308 5.48 -2.10 -25.28
CA VAL A 308 5.23 -3.25 -24.40
C VAL A 308 4.56 -2.80 -23.11
N PHE A 309 3.45 -3.43 -22.78
CA PHE A 309 2.73 -3.25 -21.53
C PHE A 309 3.06 -4.40 -20.58
N VAL A 310 3.77 -4.10 -19.51
CA VAL A 310 4.30 -5.07 -18.55
C VAL A 310 3.33 -5.19 -17.37
N ILE A 311 2.74 -6.36 -17.20
CA ILE A 311 1.77 -6.68 -16.13
C ILE A 311 2.34 -7.77 -15.23
N LEU A 312 3.59 -7.63 -14.83
CA LEU A 312 4.27 -8.56 -13.92
C LEU A 312 4.71 -7.84 -12.66
N PRO A 313 4.53 -8.42 -11.47
CA PRO A 313 5.20 -7.95 -10.26
C PRO A 313 6.72 -7.89 -10.47
N PHE A 314 7.37 -6.93 -9.81
CA PHE A 314 8.81 -6.66 -10.00
C PHE A 314 9.69 -7.90 -9.80
N ILE A 315 9.33 -8.81 -8.89
CA ILE A 315 10.07 -10.05 -8.62
C ILE A 315 10.14 -11.02 -9.82
N TYR A 316 9.16 -10.96 -10.72
CA TYR A 316 9.08 -11.78 -11.94
C TYR A 316 9.51 -11.02 -13.19
N ALA A 317 9.65 -9.70 -13.10
CA ALA A 317 10.03 -8.84 -14.21
C ALA A 317 11.54 -8.60 -14.33
N ALA A 318 12.36 -9.03 -13.36
CA ALA A 318 13.80 -8.77 -13.35
C ALA A 318 14.52 -9.30 -14.59
N GLY A 319 14.17 -10.50 -15.06
CA GLY A 319 14.74 -11.07 -16.28
C GLY A 319 14.36 -10.30 -17.55
N PHE A 320 13.13 -9.81 -17.62
CA PHE A 320 12.66 -8.94 -18.71
C PHE A 320 13.47 -7.64 -18.75
N TRP A 321 13.60 -6.94 -17.62
CA TRP A 321 14.36 -5.68 -17.56
C TRP A 321 15.85 -5.87 -17.83
N GLY A 322 16.45 -6.94 -17.30
CA GLY A 322 17.86 -7.26 -17.59
C GLY A 322 18.12 -7.46 -19.09
N GLU A 323 17.22 -8.14 -19.81
CA GLU A 323 17.35 -8.34 -21.25
C GLU A 323 17.01 -7.05 -22.04
N VAL A 324 16.05 -6.24 -21.58
CA VAL A 324 15.81 -4.89 -22.11
C VAL A 324 17.08 -4.04 -22.01
N GLY A 325 17.78 -4.07 -20.89
CA GLY A 325 19.06 -3.38 -20.72
C GLY A 325 20.14 -3.89 -21.66
N ALA A 326 20.23 -5.19 -21.85
CA ALA A 326 21.22 -5.83 -22.71
C ALA A 326 20.99 -5.54 -24.21
N LEU A 327 19.74 -5.62 -24.68
CA LEU A 327 19.39 -5.51 -26.09
C LEU A 327 19.02 -4.07 -26.50
N SER A 328 18.63 -3.22 -25.55
CA SER A 328 18.19 -1.84 -25.79
C SER A 328 17.16 -1.74 -26.94
N PRO A 329 16.02 -2.45 -26.87
CA PRO A 329 15.03 -2.44 -27.93
C PRO A 329 14.45 -1.04 -28.12
N SER A 330 13.98 -0.74 -29.34
CA SER A 330 13.47 0.57 -29.71
C SER A 330 12.03 0.84 -29.29
N TRP A 331 11.29 -0.17 -28.84
CA TRP A 331 9.91 -0.02 -28.38
C TRP A 331 9.82 0.61 -26.98
N GLU A 332 8.75 1.35 -26.74
CA GLU A 332 8.46 2.00 -25.46
C GLU A 332 7.81 1.01 -24.46
N ARG A 333 7.74 1.38 -23.20
CA ARG A 333 7.31 0.50 -22.11
C ARG A 333 6.37 1.20 -21.15
N THR A 334 5.31 0.47 -20.80
CA THR A 334 4.39 0.85 -19.73
C THR A 334 4.27 -0.31 -18.76
N ILE A 335 4.10 -0.02 -17.49
CA ILE A 335 3.92 -0.98 -16.40
C ILE A 335 2.50 -0.79 -15.86
N LEU A 336 1.79 -1.87 -15.64
CA LEU A 336 0.57 -1.85 -14.84
C LEU A 336 0.90 -2.34 -13.43
N ASP A 337 0.56 -1.54 -12.44
CA ASP A 337 0.74 -1.89 -11.02
C ASP A 337 -0.44 -2.74 -10.51
N SER A 338 -0.65 -3.87 -11.15
CA SER A 338 -1.72 -4.82 -10.80
C SER A 338 -1.51 -5.54 -9.48
N ALA A 339 -0.30 -5.45 -8.91
CA ALA A 339 0.06 -6.08 -7.65
C ALA A 339 0.36 -5.07 -6.53
N SER A 340 0.11 -3.79 -6.76
CA SER A 340 0.32 -2.67 -5.83
C SER A 340 1.74 -2.54 -5.26
N SER A 341 2.75 -3.02 -5.96
CA SER A 341 4.12 -3.03 -5.46
C SER A 341 5.15 -2.50 -6.44
N ASN A 342 4.82 -2.45 -7.75
CA ASN A 342 5.78 -2.01 -8.76
C ASN A 342 6.10 -0.53 -8.66
N CYS A 343 5.08 0.29 -8.46
CA CYS A 343 5.16 1.74 -8.60
C CYS A 343 5.14 2.47 -7.26
N THR A 344 5.50 1.77 -6.22
CA THR A 344 5.76 2.30 -4.89
C THR A 344 7.22 2.75 -4.77
N PRO A 345 7.61 3.52 -3.76
CA PRO A 345 9.01 3.80 -3.46
C PRO A 345 9.85 2.55 -3.27
N PHE A 346 9.30 1.53 -2.60
CA PHE A 346 9.94 0.23 -2.48
C PHE A 346 10.14 -0.44 -3.84
N GLY A 347 9.11 -0.42 -4.70
CA GLY A 347 9.20 -0.91 -6.06
C GLY A 347 10.24 -0.16 -6.88
N ALA A 348 10.33 1.18 -6.75
CA ALA A 348 11.35 1.99 -7.42
C ALA A 348 12.76 1.53 -7.07
N SER A 349 13.00 1.17 -5.81
CA SER A 349 14.29 0.69 -5.34
C SER A 349 14.70 -0.66 -5.93
N ARG A 350 13.72 -1.46 -6.32
CA ARG A 350 13.90 -2.81 -6.86
C ARG A 350 13.79 -2.88 -8.39
N THR A 351 13.33 -1.80 -9.00
CA THR A 351 13.17 -1.76 -10.46
C THR A 351 14.52 -1.54 -11.14
N ASP A 352 14.81 -2.39 -12.13
CA ASP A 352 16.06 -2.32 -12.90
C ASP A 352 16.21 -0.96 -13.60
N PRO A 353 17.39 -0.34 -13.59
CA PRO A 353 17.66 0.90 -14.32
C PRO A 353 17.29 0.87 -15.81
N ALA A 354 17.22 -0.29 -16.42
CA ALA A 354 16.76 -0.45 -17.81
C ALA A 354 15.29 -0.03 -18.01
N ALA A 355 14.50 0.04 -16.93
CA ALA A 355 13.14 0.57 -16.94
C ALA A 355 13.09 2.11 -16.98
N ASN A 356 14.22 2.82 -17.01
CA ASN A 356 14.25 4.28 -17.04
C ASN A 356 13.33 4.83 -18.14
N ASN A 357 12.51 5.81 -17.76
CA ASN A 357 11.43 6.40 -18.56
C ASN A 357 10.20 5.50 -18.82
N ALA A 358 10.15 4.26 -18.31
CA ALA A 358 8.90 3.50 -18.36
C ALA A 358 7.81 4.24 -17.59
N ILE A 359 6.60 4.23 -18.16
CA ILE A 359 5.42 4.81 -17.50
C ILE A 359 4.75 3.70 -16.71
N CYS A 360 4.38 3.97 -15.47
CA CYS A 360 3.57 3.09 -14.66
C CYS A 360 2.18 3.66 -14.43
N VAL A 361 1.18 2.80 -14.51
CA VAL A 361 -0.21 3.14 -14.16
C VAL A 361 -0.53 2.49 -12.83
N THR A 362 -0.90 3.30 -11.85
CA THR A 362 -1.06 2.86 -10.45
C THR A 362 -2.11 3.67 -9.71
N SER A 363 -2.76 3.05 -8.73
CA SER A 363 -3.58 3.77 -7.75
C SER A 363 -2.75 4.38 -6.61
N TYR A 364 -1.45 4.13 -6.57
CA TYR A 364 -0.56 4.61 -5.51
C TYR A 364 -0.09 6.03 -5.78
N ASP A 365 -0.06 6.88 -4.75
CA ASP A 365 0.62 8.18 -4.83
C ASP A 365 2.11 8.03 -4.53
N SER A 366 2.80 7.53 -5.54
CA SER A 366 4.22 7.22 -5.44
C SER A 366 5.09 8.45 -5.25
N TYR A 367 4.59 9.62 -5.67
CA TYR A 367 5.37 10.85 -5.61
C TYR A 367 5.34 11.47 -4.21
N ALA A 368 4.17 11.57 -3.60
CA ALA A 368 4.03 12.08 -2.24
C ALA A 368 4.94 11.30 -1.27
N SER A 369 5.00 9.97 -1.44
CA SER A 369 5.88 9.12 -0.65
C SER A 369 7.38 9.25 -0.99
N ASN A 370 7.73 9.67 -2.21
CA ASN A 370 9.14 9.88 -2.60
C ASN A 370 9.72 11.21 -2.13
N ASP A 371 8.90 12.24 -1.99
CA ASP A 371 9.38 13.60 -1.67
C ASP A 371 9.87 13.75 -0.20
N GLY A 372 9.71 12.69 0.60
CA GLY A 372 10.04 12.73 2.03
C GLY A 372 9.16 13.74 2.78
N GLY A 373 8.29 14.40 2.07
CA GLY A 373 7.25 15.27 2.56
C GLY A 373 5.95 14.47 2.66
N VAL A 374 5.26 14.58 3.74
CA VAL A 374 3.83 14.54 3.78
C VAL A 374 3.39 15.64 2.83
N ASP A 375 2.39 15.42 2.04
CA ASP A 375 1.57 16.53 1.67
C ASP A 375 1.13 17.15 2.99
N GLU A 376 1.75 18.29 3.36
CA GLU A 376 1.41 18.97 4.63
C GLU A 376 -0.07 19.34 4.66
N ASP A 377 -0.74 19.28 3.50
CA ASP A 377 -2.16 19.52 3.32
C ASP A 377 -3.02 18.26 3.55
N ASP A 378 -2.45 17.03 3.54
CA ASP A 378 -3.18 15.81 3.89
C ASP A 378 -3.05 15.49 5.40
N ALA A 379 -4.08 15.90 6.14
CA ALA A 379 -4.13 15.71 7.59
C ALA A 379 -4.19 14.23 7.99
N PHE A 380 -4.83 13.37 7.20
CA PHE A 380 -4.94 11.94 7.49
C PHE A 380 -3.58 11.23 7.31
N GLU A 381 -2.90 11.54 6.22
CA GLU A 381 -1.56 11.01 5.99
C GLU A 381 -0.57 11.45 7.06
N ALA A 382 -0.63 12.73 7.46
CA ALA A 382 0.19 13.25 8.54
C ALA A 382 -0.09 12.54 9.88
N GLU A 383 -1.36 12.25 10.17
CA GLU A 383 -1.76 11.50 11.36
C GLU A 383 -1.24 10.06 11.30
N CYS A 384 -1.46 9.35 10.20
CA CYS A 384 -0.96 7.98 9.98
C CYS A 384 0.54 7.87 10.25
N ARG A 385 1.30 8.84 9.75
CA ARG A 385 2.73 8.86 9.94
C ARG A 385 3.13 9.14 11.38
N GLN A 386 2.46 10.08 12.03
CA GLN A 386 2.75 10.37 13.43
C GLN A 386 2.46 9.15 14.30
N GLN A 387 1.34 8.48 14.07
CA GLN A 387 1.01 7.23 14.77
C GLN A 387 2.07 6.15 14.54
N PHE A 388 2.58 6.01 13.32
CA PHE A 388 3.64 5.05 13.04
C PHE A 388 4.93 5.37 13.80
N VAL A 389 5.31 6.66 13.89
CA VAL A 389 6.48 7.10 14.69
C VAL A 389 6.23 6.87 16.18
N ASP A 390 5.01 7.10 16.66
CA ASP A 390 4.64 6.86 18.06
C ASP A 390 4.71 5.35 18.41
N PHE A 391 4.35 4.48 17.47
CA PHE A 391 4.47 3.03 17.62
C PHE A 391 5.93 2.57 17.60
N PHE A 392 6.73 3.19 16.77
CA PHE A 392 8.10 2.83 16.50
C PHE A 392 9.02 4.06 16.57
N PRO A 393 9.34 4.54 17.79
CA PRO A 393 10.12 5.79 17.99
C PRO A 393 11.50 5.79 17.33
N ILE A 394 11.99 4.63 16.90
CA ILE A 394 13.23 4.50 16.15
C ILE A 394 13.19 5.28 14.81
N PHE A 395 12.01 5.56 14.30
CA PHE A 395 11.81 6.35 13.09
C PHE A 395 11.58 7.84 13.37
N GLU A 396 11.66 8.28 14.62
CA GLU A 396 11.53 9.71 14.98
C GLU A 396 12.59 10.56 14.26
N GLY A 397 12.14 11.62 13.61
CA GLY A 397 13.00 12.53 12.85
C GLY A 397 13.50 11.97 11.51
N GLN A 398 13.10 10.76 11.12
CA GLN A 398 13.36 10.25 9.79
C GLN A 398 12.39 10.90 8.79
N SER A 399 12.88 11.22 7.61
CA SER A 399 12.00 11.67 6.54
C SER A 399 11.11 10.53 6.10
N ASN A 400 9.89 10.82 5.67
CA ASN A 400 8.99 9.84 5.06
C ASN A 400 9.66 9.03 3.97
N ARG A 401 10.51 9.67 3.24
CA ARG A 401 11.27 9.10 2.16
C ARG A 401 12.22 8.01 2.64
N GLY A 402 12.94 8.23 3.73
CA GLY A 402 13.79 7.21 4.34
C GLY A 402 12.97 6.04 4.87
N VAL A 403 11.78 6.33 5.38
CA VAL A 403 10.83 5.31 5.87
C VAL A 403 10.13 4.59 4.71
N ALA A 404 9.74 5.31 3.66
CA ALA A 404 8.96 4.76 2.55
C ALA A 404 9.81 4.09 1.48
N SER A 405 11.07 4.47 1.27
CA SER A 405 11.86 3.96 0.15
C SER A 405 12.46 2.57 0.40
N GLY A 406 12.51 2.10 1.64
CA GLY A 406 13.14 0.82 1.98
C GLY A 406 14.62 0.70 1.57
N GLU A 407 15.16 1.74 0.93
CA GLU A 407 16.49 1.73 0.32
C GLU A 407 17.57 2.31 1.19
N VAL A 408 17.18 3.32 1.88
CA VAL A 408 18.12 3.91 2.80
C VAL A 408 17.95 3.10 4.05
N GLY A 409 18.86 2.15 4.23
CA GLY A 409 18.99 1.51 5.52
C GLY A 409 19.03 2.62 6.55
N LEU A 410 17.92 2.83 7.23
CA LEU A 410 17.90 3.70 8.38
C LEU A 410 18.80 3.04 9.39
N GLU A 411 19.93 3.65 9.61
CA GLU A 411 20.86 3.17 10.62
C GLU A 411 20.40 3.72 11.96
N THR A 412 20.04 2.81 12.87
CA THR A 412 19.79 3.20 14.25
C THR A 412 21.04 3.76 14.90
N ALA A 413 20.89 4.43 16.04
CA ALA A 413 22.04 4.90 16.84
C ALA A 413 23.02 3.77 17.22
N ASP A 414 22.55 2.52 17.19
CA ASP A 414 23.33 1.32 17.48
C ASP A 414 23.92 0.65 16.22
N GLY A 415 23.74 1.26 15.03
CA GLY A 415 24.27 0.78 13.76
C GLY A 415 23.45 -0.34 13.12
N GLU A 416 22.19 -0.53 13.52
CA GLU A 416 21.28 -1.49 12.90
C GLU A 416 20.61 -0.87 11.67
N LEU A 417 20.68 -1.56 10.55
CA LEU A 417 19.98 -1.16 9.33
C LEU A 417 18.51 -1.55 9.42
N LEU A 418 17.63 -0.58 9.48
CA LEU A 418 16.20 -0.76 9.43
C LEU A 418 15.70 -0.46 8.02
N ASN A 419 15.40 -1.49 7.29
CA ASN A 419 14.59 -1.38 6.08
C ASN A 419 13.13 -1.42 6.48
N SER A 420 12.51 -0.30 6.61
CA SER A 420 11.09 -0.25 6.88
C SER A 420 10.42 0.63 5.86
N ASP A 421 9.48 0.03 5.14
CA ASP A 421 8.46 0.81 4.48
C ASP A 421 7.54 1.38 5.55
N TYR A 422 7.23 2.66 5.45
CA TYR A 422 6.08 3.22 6.10
C TYR A 422 4.85 2.50 5.53
N PRO A 423 4.04 1.80 6.33
CA PRO A 423 2.91 1.01 5.84
C PRO A 423 1.60 1.83 5.79
N PRO A 424 1.41 2.69 4.78
CA PRO A 424 0.21 3.53 4.70
C PRO A 424 -1.06 2.69 4.52
N GLY A 425 -0.91 1.48 4.01
CA GLY A 425 -2.01 0.53 3.88
C GLY A 425 -2.58 0.11 5.22
N GLU A 426 -1.73 -0.20 6.19
CA GLU A 426 -2.15 -0.66 7.51
C GLU A 426 -2.88 0.44 8.29
N CYS A 427 -2.46 1.70 8.18
CA CYS A 427 -3.17 2.82 8.78
C CYS A 427 -4.57 2.97 8.18
N THR A 428 -4.68 2.98 6.86
CA THR A 428 -5.98 3.04 6.18
C THR A 428 -6.87 1.86 6.55
N MET A 429 -6.30 0.64 6.60
CA MET A 429 -7.06 -0.56 7.00
C MET A 429 -7.57 -0.46 8.44
N ALA A 430 -6.74 0.01 9.36
CA ALA A 430 -7.13 0.21 10.74
C ALA A 430 -8.27 1.24 10.86
N TYR A 431 -8.14 2.39 10.20
CA TYR A 431 -9.18 3.41 10.14
C TYR A 431 -10.52 2.85 9.62
N LEU A 432 -10.49 2.10 8.53
CA LEU A 432 -11.69 1.50 7.94
C LEU A 432 -12.32 0.43 8.85
N MET A 433 -11.49 -0.41 9.48
CA MET A 433 -11.97 -1.41 10.44
C MET A 433 -12.62 -0.77 11.66
N GLU A 434 -12.04 0.29 12.22
CA GLU A 434 -12.60 1.00 13.37
C GLU A 434 -13.99 1.54 13.07
N ILE A 435 -14.14 2.22 11.93
CA ILE A 435 -15.43 2.78 11.49
C ILE A 435 -16.44 1.65 11.26
N ALA A 436 -16.06 0.60 10.53
CA ALA A 436 -16.98 -0.48 10.21
C ALA A 436 -17.43 -1.25 11.47
N LEU A 437 -16.50 -1.58 12.37
CA LEU A 437 -16.82 -2.26 13.62
C LEU A 437 -17.71 -1.39 14.52
N THR A 438 -17.46 -0.08 14.57
CA THR A 438 -18.28 0.86 15.34
C THR A 438 -19.69 0.93 14.77
N ASN A 439 -19.83 1.06 13.45
CA ASN A 439 -21.10 1.18 12.75
C ASN A 439 -21.87 -0.14 12.64
N ALA A 440 -21.19 -1.29 12.80
CA ALA A 440 -21.82 -2.59 12.89
C ALA A 440 -22.71 -2.76 14.14
N GLY A 441 -22.62 -1.81 15.09
CA GLY A 441 -23.46 -1.70 16.27
C GLY A 441 -22.94 -2.41 17.49
N VAL A 442 -23.74 -2.36 18.57
CA VAL A 442 -23.37 -2.92 19.87
C VAL A 442 -23.18 -4.44 19.81
N ASN A 443 -23.90 -5.13 18.93
CA ASN A 443 -23.81 -6.57 18.72
C ASN A 443 -23.42 -6.88 17.27
N PRO A 444 -22.13 -6.67 16.89
CA PRO A 444 -21.69 -6.83 15.52
C PRO A 444 -21.81 -8.28 15.06
N THR A 445 -22.25 -8.45 13.81
CA THR A 445 -22.17 -9.68 13.03
C THR A 445 -21.29 -9.43 11.81
N ARG A 446 -20.80 -10.48 11.17
CA ARG A 446 -20.06 -10.36 9.91
C ARG A 446 -20.89 -9.66 8.82
N ASP A 447 -22.20 -9.88 8.81
CA ASP A 447 -23.10 -9.21 7.88
C ASP A 447 -23.28 -7.73 8.20
N SER A 448 -23.44 -7.35 9.47
CA SER A 448 -23.53 -5.93 9.85
C SER A 448 -22.20 -5.20 9.63
N PHE A 449 -21.07 -5.88 9.82
CA PHE A 449 -19.75 -5.34 9.49
C PHE A 449 -19.60 -5.11 7.98
N ALA A 450 -19.98 -6.10 7.16
CA ALA A 450 -19.93 -5.97 5.70
C ALA A 450 -20.83 -4.83 5.19
N ALA A 451 -22.04 -4.71 5.75
CA ALA A 451 -22.93 -3.59 5.43
C ALA A 451 -22.32 -2.25 5.81
N ALA A 452 -21.69 -2.15 6.98
CA ALA A 452 -21.01 -0.95 7.41
C ALA A 452 -19.79 -0.60 6.53
N MET A 453 -18.99 -1.60 6.14
CA MET A 453 -17.86 -1.39 5.20
C MET A 453 -18.33 -0.76 3.88
N LYS A 454 -19.42 -1.24 3.30
CA LYS A 454 -19.95 -0.78 2.01
C LYS A 454 -20.45 0.67 2.01
N GLU A 455 -20.68 1.26 3.17
CA GLU A 455 -21.11 2.66 3.34
C GLU A 455 -19.94 3.62 3.57
N ILE A 456 -18.69 3.12 3.69
CA ILE A 456 -17.55 3.95 4.02
C ILE A 456 -16.98 4.63 2.77
N SER A 457 -16.84 5.95 2.87
CA SER A 457 -16.00 6.77 2.00
C SER A 457 -15.20 7.74 2.85
N GLY A 458 -14.01 8.11 2.41
CA GLY A 458 -13.16 9.04 3.18
C GLY A 458 -11.69 8.96 2.79
N PRO A 459 -10.79 9.36 3.68
CA PRO A 459 -9.38 9.48 3.36
C PRO A 459 -8.73 8.11 3.11
N GLN A 460 -7.72 8.13 2.24
CA GLN A 460 -6.86 6.99 1.94
C GLN A 460 -5.41 7.46 1.83
N ALA A 461 -4.54 6.99 2.72
CA ALA A 461 -3.14 7.40 2.70
C ALA A 461 -2.40 6.87 1.48
N PHE A 462 -1.66 7.74 0.78
CA PHE A 462 -0.81 7.47 -0.38
C PHE A 462 -1.49 6.75 -1.55
N ARG A 463 -2.78 6.92 -1.73
CA ARG A 463 -3.55 6.30 -2.82
C ARG A 463 -4.68 7.20 -3.29
N SER A 464 -5.06 7.03 -4.56
CA SER A 464 -6.29 7.58 -5.13
C SER A 464 -6.50 9.06 -4.81
N ASN A 465 -5.44 9.87 -4.89
CA ASN A 465 -5.47 11.30 -4.55
C ASN A 465 -6.01 11.59 -3.13
N GLY A 466 -5.69 10.72 -2.18
CA GLY A 466 -6.10 10.87 -0.78
C GLY A 466 -7.54 10.43 -0.47
N GLU A 467 -8.30 9.96 -1.46
CA GLU A 467 -9.72 9.62 -1.28
C GLU A 467 -10.02 8.17 -1.67
N GLY A 468 -10.85 7.50 -0.88
CA GLY A 468 -11.34 6.16 -1.13
C GLY A 468 -12.84 6.02 -0.88
N ALA A 469 -13.44 4.98 -1.46
CA ALA A 469 -14.83 4.61 -1.19
C ALA A 469 -15.09 3.15 -1.51
N PHE A 470 -15.79 2.47 -0.61
CA PHE A 470 -16.52 1.24 -0.93
C PHE A 470 -17.88 1.57 -1.53
N GLY A 471 -18.65 0.56 -1.87
CA GLY A 471 -20.02 0.71 -2.38
C GLY A 471 -20.80 -0.60 -2.30
N PRO A 472 -22.10 -0.58 -2.61
CA PRO A 472 -22.94 -1.79 -2.56
C PRO A 472 -22.38 -2.95 -3.39
N ASP A 473 -21.81 -2.65 -4.56
CA ASP A 473 -21.21 -3.61 -5.49
C ASP A 473 -19.70 -3.41 -5.65
N LYS A 474 -19.07 -2.65 -4.73
CA LYS A 474 -17.65 -2.30 -4.78
C LYS A 474 -16.98 -2.64 -3.45
N ASN A 475 -16.25 -3.76 -3.42
CA ASN A 475 -15.54 -4.25 -2.24
C ASN A 475 -14.05 -3.85 -2.20
N TYR A 476 -13.66 -2.83 -2.95
CA TYR A 476 -12.32 -2.26 -2.92
C TYR A 476 -12.40 -0.74 -2.69
N TYR A 477 -11.38 -0.20 -2.03
CA TYR A 477 -11.45 1.18 -1.53
C TYR A 477 -10.92 2.22 -2.51
N SER A 478 -9.91 1.89 -3.32
CA SER A 478 -9.32 2.81 -4.29
C SER A 478 -10.33 3.29 -5.32
N THR A 479 -10.27 4.59 -5.64
CA THR A 479 -11.21 5.28 -6.54
C THR A 479 -10.56 5.85 -7.79
N GLN A 480 -9.22 5.95 -7.80
CA GLN A 480 -8.50 6.62 -8.87
C GLN A 480 -7.16 5.97 -9.16
N MET A 481 -6.66 6.16 -10.38
CA MET A 481 -5.32 5.79 -10.84
C MET A 481 -4.64 6.99 -11.51
N GLN A 482 -3.31 6.98 -11.54
CA GLN A 482 -2.49 7.96 -12.24
C GLN A 482 -1.40 7.29 -13.08
N ALA A 483 -0.82 8.06 -14.00
CA ALA A 483 0.39 7.68 -14.72
C ALA A 483 1.61 8.35 -14.09
N VAL A 484 2.60 7.54 -13.72
CA VAL A 484 3.88 8.00 -13.18
C VAL A 484 5.02 7.49 -14.04
N ARG A 485 6.14 8.21 -14.09
CA ARG A 485 7.32 7.85 -14.89
C ARG A 485 8.46 7.43 -13.98
N PHE A 486 9.08 6.32 -14.28
CA PHE A 486 10.28 5.87 -13.59
C PHE A 486 11.50 6.71 -13.98
N GLN A 487 12.20 7.20 -12.96
CA GLN A 487 13.43 7.97 -13.12
C GLN A 487 14.57 7.31 -12.35
N VAL A 488 15.66 7.06 -13.04
CA VAL A 488 16.90 6.59 -12.43
C VAL A 488 17.74 7.78 -11.98
N THR A 489 18.27 7.72 -10.78
CA THR A 489 19.19 8.74 -10.26
C THR A 489 20.52 8.78 -11.01
N PRO A 490 21.25 9.92 -10.96
CA PRO A 490 21.01 11.09 -10.10
C PRO A 490 20.29 12.21 -10.86
N ASN A 491 19.14 12.60 -10.40
CA ASN A 491 18.58 13.88 -10.79
C ASN A 491 18.52 14.76 -9.54
N ASP A 492 19.28 15.84 -9.55
CA ASP A 492 19.43 16.79 -8.44
C ASP A 492 18.19 17.69 -8.24
N THR A 493 17.11 17.41 -8.91
CA THR A 493 15.98 18.31 -8.93
C THR A 493 14.85 17.79 -8.05
N SER A 494 14.74 18.42 -6.91
CA SER A 494 13.50 18.55 -6.16
C SER A 494 12.45 19.33 -6.97
N ARG A 495 11.21 19.35 -6.50
CA ARG A 495 10.13 20.23 -7.00
C ARG A 495 10.68 21.59 -7.41
N GLY A 496 10.41 22.02 -8.64
CA GLY A 496 10.61 23.39 -9.05
C GLY A 496 9.82 24.34 -8.16
N ALA A 497 10.25 25.60 -8.07
CA ALA A 497 9.57 26.62 -7.28
C ALA A 497 8.09 26.87 -7.70
N ASP A 498 7.67 26.32 -8.82
CA ASP A 498 6.32 26.35 -9.38
C ASP A 498 5.53 25.07 -9.10
N GLY A 499 6.10 24.13 -8.29
CA GLY A 499 5.50 22.84 -8.02
C GLY A 499 5.69 21.78 -9.11
N SER A 500 6.47 22.07 -10.15
CA SER A 500 6.79 21.10 -11.19
C SER A 500 7.66 19.94 -10.66
N PHE A 501 7.44 18.76 -11.23
CA PHE A 501 8.08 17.52 -10.80
C PHE A 501 9.26 17.19 -11.72
N ASP A 502 10.42 17.80 -11.49
CA ASP A 502 11.56 17.74 -12.41
C ASP A 502 12.61 16.66 -12.09
N GLY A 503 12.32 15.71 -11.22
CA GLY A 503 13.27 14.59 -10.98
C GLY A 503 13.21 13.97 -9.60
N CYS A 504 14.02 12.95 -9.42
CA CYS A 504 14.15 12.25 -8.14
C CYS A 504 15.06 13.01 -7.19
N PRO A 505 14.66 13.15 -5.94
CA PRO A 505 15.58 13.58 -4.91
C PRO A 505 16.67 12.52 -4.75
N ALA A 506 17.97 12.93 -4.87
CA ALA A 506 19.09 12.01 -4.65
C ALA A 506 19.05 11.39 -3.23
N PRO A 507 19.47 10.14 -3.06
CA PRO A 507 20.22 9.27 -3.99
C PRO A 507 19.38 8.18 -4.67
N THR A 508 18.05 8.21 -4.62
CA THR A 508 17.19 7.09 -4.97
C THR A 508 16.44 7.24 -6.30
N ASN A 509 16.18 6.12 -6.96
CA ASN A 509 15.24 6.07 -8.08
C ASN A 509 13.84 6.41 -7.56
N CYS A 510 12.98 7.00 -8.42
CA CYS A 510 11.63 7.37 -8.02
C CYS A 510 10.63 7.30 -9.18
N TRP A 511 9.38 7.47 -8.81
CA TRP A 511 8.26 7.66 -9.72
C TRP A 511 7.84 9.12 -9.70
N ILE A 512 7.70 9.74 -10.86
CA ILE A 512 7.21 11.12 -10.99
C ILE A 512 5.94 11.16 -11.83
N PRO A 513 4.92 11.93 -11.44
CA PRO A 513 3.69 12.06 -12.22
C PRO A 513 3.97 12.51 -13.66
N VAL A 514 3.26 11.90 -14.62
CA VAL A 514 3.36 12.30 -16.03
C VAL A 514 2.59 13.58 -16.28
N THR A 515 1.35 13.65 -15.81
CA THR A 515 0.47 14.80 -15.94
C THR A 515 0.04 15.37 -14.59
N GLY A 516 0.12 14.60 -13.53
CA GLY A 516 -0.47 14.93 -12.22
C GLY A 516 -1.99 14.79 -12.18
N GLU A 517 -2.61 14.27 -13.24
CA GLU A 517 -4.05 14.05 -13.31
C GLU A 517 -4.40 12.63 -12.85
N TRP A 518 -5.44 12.55 -12.03
CA TRP A 518 -6.00 11.29 -11.56
C TRP A 518 -7.20 10.88 -12.42
N PHE A 519 -7.25 9.60 -12.76
CA PHE A 519 -8.28 8.98 -13.58
C PHE A 519 -9.18 8.12 -12.67
N ALA A 520 -10.51 8.34 -12.77
CA ALA A 520 -11.47 7.59 -11.95
C ALA A 520 -11.48 6.09 -12.32
N ILE A 521 -11.64 5.26 -11.32
CA ILE A 521 -11.88 3.81 -11.45
C ILE A 521 -13.36 3.59 -11.15
N ASP A 522 -14.10 3.15 -12.16
CA ASP A 522 -15.55 2.86 -12.04
C ASP A 522 -15.82 1.43 -11.54
#